data_f19665eb0bb2b888460258ab72675d02
#
_entry.id   f19665eb0bb2b888460258ab72675d02
#
_cell.length_a   1.000
_cell.length_b   1.000
_cell.length_c   1.000
_cell.angle_alpha   90.00
_cell.angle_beta   90.00
_cell.angle_gamma   90.00
#
_symmetry.space_group_name_H-M   'P 1'
#
loop_
_entity.id
_entity.type
_entity.pdbx_description
1 polymer ?
#
loop_
_entity_poly.entity_id
_entity_poly.type
_entity_poly.pdbx_seq_one_letter_code
_entity_poly.pdbx_strand_id
1 'polypeptide(L)'
;MLALAASWSSNKVTDRTLTGTVIDSGDGVTHVIPCAEGYVIGSAIKHIPIAGRDISQFVLNLMRERGEMASVPPEDQLKIAGKVKESHSYVCQDIVKEYRKYDAEPDKYFVKHDGENTVTGKVCRT
;
A
#
# COMPACT_ATOMS: atom_id res chain seq x y z
N MET A 1 0.89 -21.56 1.35
CA MET A 1 1.54 -22.57 0.50
C MET A 1 1.55 -22.16 -0.98
N LEU A 2 0.41 -21.88 -1.63
CA LEU A 2 0.37 -21.49 -3.05
C LEU A 2 1.19 -20.23 -3.36
N ALA A 3 1.15 -19.21 -2.49
CA ALA A 3 1.96 -18.00 -2.65
C ALA A 3 3.47 -18.29 -2.63
N LEU A 4 3.92 -19.19 -1.74
CA LEU A 4 5.31 -19.61 -1.69
C LEU A 4 5.72 -20.40 -2.95
N ALA A 5 4.85 -21.29 -3.43
CA ALA A 5 5.09 -22.04 -4.67
C ALA A 5 5.10 -21.12 -5.90
N ALA A 6 4.24 -20.12 -5.94
CA ALA A 6 4.17 -19.15 -7.04
C ALA A 6 5.40 -18.22 -7.10
N SER A 7 6.08 -17.98 -5.97
CA SER A 7 7.27 -17.13 -5.92
C SER A 7 8.55 -17.82 -6.45
N TRP A 8 8.50 -19.11 -6.77
CA TRP A 8 9.66 -19.84 -7.25
C TRP A 8 10.08 -19.43 -8.65
N SER A 9 11.33 -19.00 -8.77
CA SER A 9 11.98 -18.69 -10.05
C SER A 9 12.89 -19.81 -10.57
N SER A 10 13.15 -20.85 -9.76
CA SER A 10 14.03 -21.96 -10.15
C SER A 10 13.34 -22.94 -11.11
N ASN A 11 13.99 -23.23 -12.24
CA ASN A 11 13.53 -24.23 -13.22
C ASN A 11 13.90 -25.66 -12.84
N LYS A 12 14.75 -25.86 -11.81
CA LYS A 12 15.19 -27.19 -11.38
C LYS A 12 14.25 -27.74 -10.32
N VAL A 13 13.61 -28.86 -10.62
CA VAL A 13 12.63 -29.51 -9.71
C VAL A 13 13.29 -29.99 -8.41
N THR A 14 14.58 -30.36 -8.47
CA THR A 14 15.35 -30.84 -7.31
C THR A 14 15.64 -29.75 -6.27
N ASP A 15 15.65 -28.47 -6.68
CA ASP A 15 15.95 -27.33 -5.81
C ASP A 15 14.68 -26.70 -5.21
N ARG A 16 13.52 -27.28 -5.48
CA ARG A 16 12.23 -26.77 -5.01
C ARG A 16 11.97 -27.20 -3.57
N THR A 17 12.41 -26.40 -2.64
CA THR A 17 12.04 -26.54 -1.24
C THR A 17 10.84 -25.63 -0.92
N LEU A 18 9.78 -26.20 -0.35
CA LEU A 18 8.64 -25.40 0.17
C LEU A 18 8.98 -24.82 1.56
N THR A 19 10.16 -24.22 1.63
CA THR A 19 10.65 -23.56 2.84
C THR A 19 10.83 -22.08 2.58
N GLY A 20 10.28 -21.25 3.44
CA GLY A 20 10.36 -19.79 3.32
C GLY A 20 9.35 -19.10 4.21
N THR A 21 9.33 -17.77 4.16
CA THR A 21 8.37 -16.95 4.88
C THR A 21 7.50 -16.20 3.90
N VAL A 22 6.19 -16.32 4.05
CA VAL A 22 5.21 -15.53 3.29
C VAL A 22 4.81 -14.33 4.12
N ILE A 23 4.90 -13.14 3.54
CA ILE A 23 4.34 -11.90 4.10
C ILE A 23 3.18 -11.52 3.20
N ASP A 24 1.98 -11.56 3.76
CA ASP A 24 0.73 -11.24 3.07
C ASP A 24 0.10 -10.01 3.74
N SER A 25 0.10 -8.90 3.03
CA SER A 25 -0.47 -7.64 3.49
C SER A 25 -1.73 -7.33 2.68
N GLY A 26 -2.88 -7.51 3.31
CA GLY A 26 -4.19 -7.23 2.74
C GLY A 26 -4.70 -5.82 3.05
N ASP A 27 -6.02 -5.69 3.20
CA ASP A 27 -6.66 -4.41 3.57
C ASP A 27 -6.62 -4.15 5.08
N GLY A 28 -6.93 -5.14 5.91
CA GLY A 28 -7.08 -4.98 7.36
C GLY A 28 -5.94 -5.51 8.21
N VAL A 29 -5.22 -6.53 7.76
CA VAL A 29 -4.18 -7.22 8.53
C VAL A 29 -3.03 -7.64 7.64
N THR A 30 -1.82 -7.60 8.18
CA THR A 30 -0.62 -8.17 7.58
C THR A 30 -0.24 -9.44 8.32
N HIS A 31 -0.11 -10.56 7.60
CA HIS A 31 0.29 -11.85 8.14
C HIS A 31 1.74 -12.17 7.76
N VAL A 32 2.49 -12.70 8.73
CA VAL A 32 3.82 -13.26 8.49
C VAL A 32 3.75 -14.75 8.82
N ILE A 33 3.90 -15.59 7.80
CA ILE A 33 3.64 -17.03 7.87
C ILE A 33 4.90 -17.78 7.46
N PRO A 34 5.68 -18.32 8.42
CA PRO A 34 6.82 -19.18 8.12
C PRO A 34 6.37 -20.59 7.75
N CYS A 35 7.03 -21.16 6.75
CA CYS A 35 6.81 -22.50 6.25
C CYS A 35 8.15 -23.25 6.16
N ALA A 36 8.15 -24.53 6.55
CA ALA A 36 9.29 -25.42 6.42
C ALA A 36 8.84 -26.72 5.74
N GLU A 37 9.51 -27.09 4.64
CA GLU A 37 9.27 -28.32 3.88
C GLU A 37 7.78 -28.60 3.55
N GLY A 38 7.06 -27.52 3.27
CA GLY A 38 5.64 -27.63 2.96
C GLY A 38 4.69 -27.52 4.16
N TYR A 39 5.19 -27.40 5.37
CA TYR A 39 4.38 -27.28 6.58
C TYR A 39 4.44 -25.87 7.15
N VAL A 40 3.27 -25.32 7.49
CA VAL A 40 3.18 -24.02 8.17
C VAL A 40 3.54 -24.19 9.64
N ILE A 41 4.46 -23.36 10.14
CA ILE A 41 4.83 -23.31 11.55
C ILE A 41 3.83 -22.41 12.29
N GLY A 42 2.70 -23.01 12.71
CA GLY A 42 1.56 -22.28 13.28
C GLY A 42 1.89 -21.42 14.49
N SER A 43 2.75 -21.92 15.39
CA SER A 43 3.19 -21.19 16.60
C SER A 43 4.01 -19.94 16.32
N ALA A 44 4.59 -19.83 15.13
CA ALA A 44 5.43 -18.71 14.71
C ALA A 44 4.71 -17.71 13.78
N ILE A 45 3.43 -17.92 13.49
CA ILE A 45 2.63 -16.96 12.73
C ILE A 45 2.50 -15.65 13.52
N LYS A 46 2.72 -14.53 12.83
CA LYS A 46 2.49 -13.20 13.38
C LYS A 46 1.37 -12.50 12.62
N HIS A 47 0.52 -11.80 13.39
CA HIS A 47 -0.56 -10.97 12.87
C HIS A 47 -0.25 -9.52 13.24
N ILE A 48 -0.12 -8.68 12.25
CA ILE A 48 0.15 -7.26 12.41
C ILE A 48 -1.12 -6.51 12.00
N PRO A 49 -1.83 -5.83 12.92
CA PRO A 49 -3.09 -5.14 12.64
C PRO A 49 -2.85 -3.79 11.94
N ILE A 50 -1.98 -3.78 10.94
CA ILE A 50 -1.69 -2.63 10.09
C ILE A 50 -1.62 -3.16 8.66
N ALA A 51 -2.42 -2.55 7.76
CA ALA A 51 -2.48 -2.97 6.37
C ALA A 51 -3.00 -1.84 5.44
N GLY A 52 -3.52 -2.16 4.29
CA GLY A 52 -3.87 -1.19 3.24
C GLY A 52 -4.85 -0.10 3.68
N ARG A 53 -5.81 -0.43 4.55
CA ARG A 53 -6.78 0.54 5.08
C ARG A 53 -6.13 1.60 5.96
N ASP A 54 -5.19 1.19 6.79
CA ASP A 54 -4.47 2.12 7.68
C ASP A 54 -3.60 3.08 6.89
N ILE A 55 -2.97 2.60 5.81
CA ILE A 55 -2.21 3.45 4.89
C ILE A 55 -3.15 4.44 4.19
N SER A 56 -4.35 4.02 3.75
CA SER A 56 -5.34 4.94 3.16
C SER A 56 -5.77 6.01 4.16
N GLN A 57 -5.97 5.64 5.43
CA GLN A 57 -6.31 6.58 6.49
C GLN A 57 -5.15 7.56 6.77
N PHE A 58 -3.92 7.07 6.72
CA PHE A 58 -2.72 7.90 6.88
C PHE A 58 -2.61 8.93 5.74
N VAL A 59 -2.79 8.50 4.49
CA VAL A 59 -2.82 9.40 3.32
C VAL A 59 -3.92 10.45 3.49
N LEU A 60 -5.12 10.04 3.90
CA LEU A 60 -6.23 10.97 4.16
C LEU A 60 -5.86 12.04 5.20
N ASN A 61 -5.21 11.64 6.28
CA ASN A 61 -4.79 12.59 7.32
C ASN A 61 -3.77 13.60 6.77
N LEU A 62 -2.78 13.15 6.01
CA LEU A 62 -1.81 14.03 5.35
C LEU A 62 -2.48 15.03 4.40
N MET A 63 -3.45 14.58 3.59
CA MET A 63 -4.19 15.44 2.67
C MET A 63 -5.07 16.46 3.41
N ARG A 64 -5.64 16.07 4.55
CA ARG A 64 -6.39 17.00 5.43
C ARG A 64 -5.50 18.07 6.03
N GLU A 65 -4.32 17.70 6.53
CA GLU A 65 -3.34 18.63 7.09
C GLU A 65 -2.88 19.68 6.07
N ARG A 66 -2.82 19.28 4.79
CA ARG A 66 -2.49 20.17 3.67
C ARG A 66 -3.69 21.02 3.20
N GLY A 67 -4.89 20.76 3.71
CA GLY A 67 -6.10 21.44 3.28
C GLY A 67 -6.68 20.99 1.94
N GLU A 68 -6.14 19.95 1.34
CA GLU A 68 -6.53 19.46 0.00
C GLU A 68 -7.92 18.81 -0.01
N MET A 69 -8.44 18.41 1.15
CA MET A 69 -9.74 17.76 1.30
C MET A 69 -10.91 18.72 1.56
N ALA A 70 -10.68 20.02 1.53
CA ALA A 70 -11.73 21.02 1.85
C ALA A 70 -12.91 21.01 0.86
N SER A 71 -12.69 20.66 -0.40
CA SER A 71 -13.71 20.59 -1.45
C SER A 71 -14.42 19.22 -1.54
N VAL A 72 -13.96 18.23 -0.76
CA VAL A 72 -14.43 16.84 -0.85
C VAL A 72 -15.39 16.52 0.30
N PRO A 73 -16.60 15.98 0.01
CA PRO A 73 -17.53 15.54 1.05
C PRO A 73 -16.90 14.48 1.95
N PRO A 74 -17.20 14.49 3.28
CA PRO A 74 -16.61 13.56 4.24
C PRO A 74 -16.76 12.07 3.87
N GLU A 75 -17.88 11.70 3.27
CA GLU A 75 -18.19 10.33 2.82
C GLU A 75 -17.26 9.83 1.70
N ASP A 76 -16.78 10.73 0.85
CA ASP A 76 -15.92 10.38 -0.29
C ASP A 76 -14.42 10.51 0.01
N GLN A 77 -14.05 11.19 1.09
CA GLN A 77 -12.64 11.48 1.41
C GLN A 77 -11.78 10.23 1.50
N LEU A 78 -12.25 9.20 2.21
CA LEU A 78 -11.48 7.96 2.36
C LEU A 78 -11.33 7.21 1.04
N LYS A 79 -12.38 7.22 0.20
CA LYS A 79 -12.36 6.60 -1.12
C LYS A 79 -11.38 7.30 -2.07
N ILE A 80 -11.36 8.63 -2.06
CA ILE A 80 -10.42 9.42 -2.84
C ILE A 80 -8.98 9.20 -2.35
N ALA A 81 -8.75 9.23 -1.03
CA ALA A 81 -7.43 8.94 -0.46
C ALA A 81 -6.94 7.53 -0.82
N GLY A 82 -7.84 6.53 -0.87
CA GLY A 82 -7.54 5.18 -1.35
C GLY A 82 -7.08 5.17 -2.82
N LYS A 83 -7.80 5.88 -3.70
CA LYS A 83 -7.42 6.00 -5.11
C LYS A 83 -6.08 6.73 -5.29
N VAL A 84 -5.84 7.82 -4.54
CA VAL A 84 -4.57 8.55 -4.54
C VAL A 84 -3.42 7.63 -4.11
N LYS A 85 -3.62 6.85 -3.03
CA LYS A 85 -2.66 5.84 -2.59
C LYS A 85 -2.32 4.85 -3.69
N GLU A 86 -3.33 4.28 -4.36
CA GLU A 86 -3.14 3.25 -5.39
C GLU A 86 -2.49 3.80 -6.67
N SER A 87 -2.77 5.07 -7.02
CA SER A 87 -2.29 5.66 -8.26
C SER A 87 -0.93 6.35 -8.14
N HIS A 88 -0.62 6.92 -6.98
CA HIS A 88 0.53 7.81 -6.82
C HIS A 88 1.51 7.40 -5.73
N SER A 89 1.12 6.53 -4.79
CA SER A 89 2.03 6.09 -3.72
C SER A 89 2.95 4.97 -4.19
N TYR A 90 4.19 5.01 -3.74
CA TYR A 90 5.20 3.98 -3.99
C TYR A 90 6.13 3.82 -2.79
N VAL A 91 6.84 2.71 -2.75
CA VAL A 91 7.85 2.45 -1.71
C VAL A 91 9.21 2.94 -2.21
N CYS A 92 9.80 3.91 -1.50
CA CYS A 92 11.13 4.43 -1.80
C CYS A 92 12.21 3.66 -1.04
N GLN A 93 13.42 3.58 -1.61
CA GLN A 93 14.57 2.94 -0.96
C GLN A 93 15.20 3.82 0.14
N ASP A 94 15.18 5.15 -0.06
CA ASP A 94 15.78 6.13 0.84
C ASP A 94 14.88 7.37 0.90
N ILE A 95 14.12 7.47 1.99
CA ILE A 95 13.14 8.55 2.19
C ILE A 95 13.80 9.94 2.24
N VAL A 96 15.02 10.05 2.76
CA VAL A 96 15.72 11.34 2.87
C VAL A 96 16.13 11.86 1.50
N LYS A 97 16.65 10.97 0.64
CA LYS A 97 16.98 11.34 -0.74
C LYS A 97 15.72 11.68 -1.55
N GLU A 98 14.65 10.92 -1.34
CA GLU A 98 13.38 11.15 -2.03
C GLU A 98 12.80 12.52 -1.63
N TYR A 99 12.78 12.84 -0.34
CA TYR A 99 12.29 14.11 0.17
C TYR A 99 13.06 15.30 -0.41
N ARG A 100 14.38 15.20 -0.52
CA ARG A 100 15.23 16.26 -1.13
C ARG A 100 14.91 16.52 -2.61
N LYS A 101 14.44 15.51 -3.35
CA LYS A 101 14.00 15.71 -4.75
C LYS A 101 12.75 16.60 -4.83
N TYR A 102 11.79 16.36 -3.91
CA TYR A 102 10.58 17.17 -3.84
C TYR A 102 10.88 18.63 -3.44
N ASP A 103 11.84 18.85 -2.54
CA ASP A 103 12.26 20.19 -2.15
C ASP A 103 12.98 20.93 -3.29
N ALA A 104 13.74 20.21 -4.12
CA ALA A 104 14.52 20.81 -5.21
C ALA A 104 13.66 21.14 -6.45
N GLU A 105 12.73 20.27 -6.83
CA GLU A 105 11.92 20.40 -8.05
C GLU A 105 10.43 20.10 -7.76
N PRO A 106 9.70 20.93 -6.98
CA PRO A 106 8.33 20.64 -6.59
C PRO A 106 7.39 20.49 -7.79
N ASP A 107 7.49 21.35 -8.79
CA ASP A 107 6.61 21.37 -9.97
C ASP A 107 6.64 20.07 -10.79
N LYS A 108 7.73 19.31 -10.70
CA LYS A 108 7.92 18.06 -11.43
C LYS A 108 7.27 16.86 -10.73
N TYR A 109 7.21 16.90 -9.40
CA TYR A 109 6.81 15.77 -8.59
C TYR A 109 5.41 15.91 -7.99
N PHE A 110 4.84 17.12 -7.96
CA PHE A 110 3.46 17.31 -7.56
C PHE A 110 2.50 16.97 -8.71
N VAL A 111 1.58 16.05 -8.45
CA VAL A 111 0.57 15.61 -9.41
C VAL A 111 -0.81 15.99 -8.87
N LYS A 112 -1.62 16.63 -9.71
CA LYS A 112 -3.02 16.91 -9.36
C LYS A 112 -3.85 15.65 -9.57
N HIS A 113 -4.67 15.32 -8.58
CA HIS A 113 -5.61 14.21 -8.66
C HIS A 113 -7.04 14.72 -8.76
N ASP A 114 -7.75 14.34 -9.82
CA ASP A 114 -9.16 14.66 -10.01
C ASP A 114 -10.00 13.50 -9.46
N GLY A 115 -10.65 13.71 -8.32
CA GLY A 115 -11.60 12.78 -7.72
C GLY A 115 -13.02 13.11 -8.16
N GLU A 116 -13.89 12.11 -8.24
CA GLU A 116 -15.29 12.26 -8.61
C GLU A 116 -16.18 12.10 -7.37
N ASN A 117 -17.08 13.05 -7.16
CA ASN A 117 -18.09 12.96 -6.10
C ASN A 117 -19.12 11.90 -6.48
N THR A 118 -19.31 10.90 -5.63
CA THR A 118 -20.18 9.74 -5.91
C THR A 118 -21.67 10.08 -5.97
N VAL A 119 -22.10 11.19 -5.36
CA VAL A 119 -23.50 11.62 -5.31
C VAL A 119 -23.84 12.60 -6.43
N THR A 120 -22.93 13.57 -6.68
CA THR A 120 -23.21 14.67 -7.62
C THR A 120 -22.52 14.52 -8.98
N GLY A 121 -21.58 13.59 -9.11
CA GLY A 121 -20.75 13.41 -10.31
C GLY A 121 -19.81 14.58 -10.60
N LYS A 122 -19.69 15.55 -9.66
CA LYS A 122 -18.78 16.69 -9.84
C LYS A 122 -17.34 16.28 -9.57
N VAL A 123 -16.42 16.79 -10.38
CA VAL A 123 -14.99 16.58 -10.22
C VAL A 123 -14.49 17.42 -9.05
N CYS A 124 -13.83 16.76 -8.08
CA CYS A 124 -13.13 17.39 -6.97
C CYS A 124 -11.63 17.31 -7.26
N ARG A 125 -10.93 18.45 -7.27
CA ARG A 125 -9.46 18.52 -7.46
C ARG A 125 -8.76 18.56 -6.13
N THR A 126 -7.77 17.69 -5.98
CA THR A 126 -6.86 17.62 -4.83
C THR A 126 -5.42 17.67 -5.29
#